data_a1d7d0871d3303f57de807ff5e9f4a93
#
_entry.id   a1d7d0871d3303f57de807ff5e9f4a93
#
_cell.length_a   1.000
_cell.length_b   1.000
_cell.length_c   1.000
_cell.angle_alpha   90.00
_cell.angle_beta   90.00
_cell.angle_gamma   90.00
#
_symmetry.space_group_name_H-M   'P 1'
#
loop_
_entity.id
_entity.type
_entity.pdbx_description
1 polymer ?
#
loop_
_entity_poly.entity_id
_entity_poly.type
_entity_poly.pdbx_seq_one_letter_code
_entity_poly.pdbx_strand_id
1 'polypeptide(L)'
;VRTLFCLITDKYNGEMTDMKKDRIHLKAPGNWINDPNGFIYYKGLYHLFYQYFPYAPKWGTMHWGHAVSPDLVNWEHCGVALFPTRYEDQNGCFSGSAVEHDGKMYLYYTGVHYDVVNPENIHKNPNDRYESTQLMICSKDGFSFDNFNGKRVIIPPFSDREQADRTHTRDPKVWRGKDAWYMVLGSRMKDDRGQLLFYRSMDLIEWKPVSRVTKETTLGWMWECPDLFRTEGGDVLMLSPMGVVNDGKREANHAVCLPIEFDEHSCSVQFSENFQFVDYGLDLYAPQSTVDKDGRRVMIGWMRMPEAVEGRWRGMFCIPRVVERKGEHIYFRVHPNVEKAYQKQIASPAEAGKAGYRLSLDLKAGEMLDIGGYKIWRKGKRIITDRTAVFAAHDSWRMQAETPEIREGNHLDIYVDQNLIEIYVNNGEYVLSSVVYGLSTEIKGKPSGTWCLYAAESNM
;
A
#
# COMPACT_ATOMS: atom_id res chain seq x y z
N VAL A 1 4.58 13.75 23.95
CA VAL A 1 5.08 12.65 23.07
C VAL A 1 5.94 11.69 23.87
N ARG A 2 7.00 12.15 24.60
CA ARG A 2 7.80 11.26 25.47
C ARG A 2 6.99 10.56 26.57
N THR A 3 5.98 11.20 27.13
CA THR A 3 5.16 10.63 28.22
C THR A 3 4.18 9.56 27.73
N LEU A 4 3.70 9.63 26.49
CA LEU A 4 2.82 8.62 25.90
C LEU A 4 3.60 7.36 25.50
N PHE A 5 4.84 7.52 25.02
CA PHE A 5 5.75 6.40 24.73
C PHE A 5 6.12 5.62 26.00
N CYS A 6 6.36 6.31 27.15
CA CYS A 6 6.55 5.64 28.44
C CYS A 6 5.33 4.86 28.94
N LEU A 7 4.11 5.34 28.67
CA LEU A 7 2.88 4.63 29.11
C LEU A 7 2.61 3.34 28.35
N ILE A 8 3.13 3.19 27.13
CA ILE A 8 3.06 1.93 26.36
C ILE A 8 4.07 0.92 26.93
N THR A 9 5.25 1.36 27.33
CA THR A 9 6.29 0.50 27.92
C THR A 9 5.95 0.00 29.32
N ASP A 10 5.24 0.80 30.14
CA ASP A 10 4.89 0.41 31.53
C ASP A 10 3.74 -0.60 31.65
N LYS A 11 2.94 -0.81 30.58
CA LYS A 11 1.79 -1.73 30.60
C LYS A 11 2.14 -3.17 30.25
N TYR A 12 3.32 -3.41 29.69
CA TYR A 12 3.83 -4.73 29.31
C TYR A 12 5.12 -5.11 30.06
N ASN A 13 5.06 -5.11 31.40
CA ASN A 13 6.13 -5.63 32.27
C ASN A 13 6.18 -7.17 32.25
N GLY A 14 6.67 -7.71 31.14
CA GLY A 14 7.03 -9.11 30.98
C GLY A 14 7.88 -9.24 29.73
N GLU A 15 9.21 -9.38 29.89
CA GLU A 15 10.22 -9.63 28.86
C GLU A 15 9.99 -8.89 27.53
N MET A 16 10.33 -7.61 27.50
CA MET A 16 10.42 -6.84 26.27
C MET A 16 11.57 -7.41 25.41
N THR A 17 11.23 -8.31 24.51
CA THR A 17 12.04 -8.49 23.32
C THR A 17 12.15 -7.13 22.62
N ASP A 18 13.35 -6.70 22.29
CA ASP A 18 13.67 -5.45 21.60
C ASP A 18 12.72 -5.28 20.41
N MET A 19 11.71 -4.38 20.52
CA MET A 19 10.71 -4.19 19.47
C MET A 19 11.42 -3.72 18.22
N LYS A 20 11.19 -4.41 17.10
CA LYS A 20 11.85 -4.09 15.84
C LYS A 20 11.41 -2.69 15.40
N LYS A 21 12.38 -1.86 15.07
CA LYS A 21 12.21 -0.50 14.58
C LYS A 21 12.67 -0.42 13.13
N ASP A 22 11.85 0.20 12.31
CA ASP A 22 12.19 0.51 10.94
C ASP A 22 12.19 2.04 10.74
N ARG A 23 12.96 2.47 9.78
CA ARG A 23 13.03 3.88 9.41
C ARG A 23 12.74 4.03 7.92
N ILE A 24 11.88 5.01 7.57
CA ILE A 24 11.43 5.33 6.22
C ILE A 24 10.57 4.21 5.65
N HIS A 25 11.16 3.08 5.29
CA HIS A 25 10.44 1.91 4.78
C HIS A 25 10.11 0.96 5.91
N LEU A 26 8.82 0.75 6.16
CA LEU A 26 8.37 -0.32 7.05
C LEU A 26 8.56 -1.66 6.34
N LYS A 27 9.33 -2.56 6.94
CA LYS A 27 9.65 -3.89 6.43
C LYS A 27 8.96 -4.96 7.27
N ALA A 28 8.79 -6.17 6.74
CA ALA A 28 8.29 -7.27 7.56
C ALA A 28 9.16 -7.43 8.83
N PRO A 29 8.55 -7.53 10.02
CA PRO A 29 9.31 -7.73 11.27
C PRO A 29 10.03 -9.08 11.31
N GLY A 30 9.69 -9.94 10.43
CA GLY A 30 10.10 -11.28 10.06
C GLY A 30 8.99 -11.88 9.23
N ASN A 31 9.27 -12.98 8.55
CA ASN A 31 8.30 -13.71 7.76
C ASN A 31 7.66 -12.88 6.62
N TRP A 32 6.34 -12.85 6.46
CA TRP A 32 5.65 -12.28 5.30
C TRP A 32 4.75 -11.12 5.66
N ILE A 33 4.84 -10.01 4.89
CA ILE A 33 3.79 -8.99 4.83
C ILE A 33 3.38 -8.72 3.38
N ASN A 34 2.12 -8.31 3.20
CA ASN A 34 1.62 -7.75 1.95
C ASN A 34 0.82 -6.46 2.20
N ASP A 35 -0.45 -6.37 1.87
CA ASP A 35 -1.25 -5.15 1.84
C ASP A 35 -1.16 -4.31 3.13
N PRO A 36 -0.97 -3.00 3.04
CA PRO A 36 -1.21 -2.09 4.16
C PRO A 36 -2.72 -2.05 4.46
N ASN A 37 -3.09 -2.08 5.73
CA ASN A 37 -4.45 -2.12 6.21
C ASN A 37 -4.66 -1.08 7.30
N GLY A 38 -5.89 -0.63 7.47
CA GLY A 38 -6.26 0.20 8.61
C GLY A 38 -5.36 1.40 8.84
N PHE A 39 -4.80 1.99 7.77
CA PHE A 39 -3.92 3.15 7.87
C PHE A 39 -4.69 4.37 8.36
N ILE A 40 -4.35 4.88 9.55
CA ILE A 40 -5.08 5.96 10.22
C ILE A 40 -4.18 6.78 11.15
N TYR A 41 -4.44 8.10 11.23
CA TYR A 41 -3.90 8.92 12.30
C TYR A 41 -4.88 8.92 13.47
N TYR A 42 -4.47 8.40 14.63
CA TYR A 42 -5.33 8.23 15.78
C TYR A 42 -4.55 8.49 17.08
N LYS A 43 -5.11 9.33 17.95
CA LYS A 43 -4.54 9.68 19.26
C LYS A 43 -3.05 10.08 19.23
N GLY A 44 -2.66 10.84 18.19
CA GLY A 44 -1.31 11.40 18.08
C GLY A 44 -0.29 10.50 17.41
N LEU A 45 -0.68 9.32 16.93
CA LEU A 45 0.15 8.38 16.20
C LEU A 45 -0.49 7.99 14.87
N TYR A 46 0.33 7.71 13.88
CA TYR A 46 -0.07 6.98 12.68
C TYR A 46 -0.04 5.50 13.02
N HIS A 47 -1.16 4.84 12.84
CA HIS A 47 -1.30 3.40 12.94
C HIS A 47 -1.33 2.82 11.54
N LEU A 48 -0.52 1.82 11.29
CA LEU A 48 -0.51 1.05 10.06
C LEU A 48 -0.61 -0.43 10.43
N PHE A 49 -1.73 -1.01 10.09
CA PHE A 49 -1.88 -2.46 10.12
C PHE A 49 -1.45 -3.02 8.77
N TYR A 50 -1.21 -4.32 8.71
CA TYR A 50 -0.80 -4.95 7.45
C TYR A 50 -1.11 -6.44 7.46
N GLN A 51 -1.37 -6.98 6.29
CA GLN A 51 -1.44 -8.43 6.09
C GLN A 51 -0.14 -9.07 6.56
N TYR A 52 -0.23 -10.02 7.49
CA TYR A 52 0.93 -10.64 8.11
C TYR A 52 0.76 -12.16 8.22
N PHE A 53 1.73 -12.93 7.72
CA PHE A 53 1.84 -14.34 8.00
C PHE A 53 3.03 -14.57 8.92
N PRO A 54 2.81 -14.83 10.24
CA PRO A 54 3.88 -14.83 11.25
C PRO A 54 4.72 -16.10 11.29
N TYR A 55 4.48 -17.08 10.40
CA TYR A 55 5.09 -18.41 10.54
C TYR A 55 6.12 -18.73 9.46
N ALA A 56 6.13 -18.01 8.34
CA ALA A 56 7.10 -18.20 7.26
C ALA A 56 7.17 -16.97 6.33
N PRO A 57 8.29 -16.75 5.60
CA PRO A 57 8.43 -15.65 4.64
C PRO A 57 7.72 -15.96 3.31
N LYS A 58 6.48 -16.44 3.38
CA LYS A 58 5.58 -16.76 2.27
C LYS A 58 4.14 -16.47 2.66
N TRP A 59 3.27 -16.33 1.69
CA TRP A 59 1.84 -16.15 1.91
C TRP A 59 1.22 -17.35 2.62
N GLY A 60 0.28 -17.12 3.52
CA GLY A 60 -0.44 -18.16 4.27
C GLY A 60 -1.74 -17.65 4.88
N THR A 61 -2.20 -18.26 5.97
CA THR A 61 -3.37 -17.81 6.72
C THR A 61 -3.09 -16.43 7.34
N MET A 62 -3.68 -15.39 6.76
CA MET A 62 -3.35 -14.00 7.11
C MET A 62 -3.85 -13.60 8.49
N HIS A 63 -2.99 -12.88 9.17
CA HIS A 63 -3.24 -12.09 10.37
C HIS A 63 -3.09 -10.62 10.02
N TRP A 64 -3.40 -9.71 10.91
CA TRP A 64 -2.96 -8.32 10.80
C TRP A 64 -1.84 -8.06 11.79
N GLY A 65 -0.67 -7.75 11.28
CA GLY A 65 0.39 -7.11 12.05
C GLY A 65 0.06 -5.64 12.27
N HIS A 66 0.74 -4.99 13.20
CA HIS A 66 0.52 -3.59 13.57
C HIS A 66 1.86 -2.88 13.77
N ALA A 67 1.97 -1.69 13.23
CA ALA A 67 3.06 -0.77 13.50
C ALA A 67 2.52 0.65 13.73
N VAL A 68 3.27 1.44 14.49
CA VAL A 68 2.94 2.83 14.76
C VAL A 68 4.10 3.75 14.43
N SER A 69 3.77 5.00 14.11
CA SER A 69 4.75 6.06 13.85
C SER A 69 4.25 7.40 14.36
N PRO A 70 5.09 8.22 14.99
CA PRO A 70 4.73 9.59 15.33
C PRO A 70 4.81 10.55 14.13
N ASP A 71 5.50 10.16 13.05
CA ASP A 71 5.94 11.08 12.00
C ASP A 71 5.99 10.49 10.58
N LEU A 72 5.56 9.24 10.37
CA LEU A 72 5.64 8.50 9.10
C LEU A 72 7.09 8.17 8.65
N VAL A 73 8.07 8.42 9.48
CA VAL A 73 9.50 8.16 9.22
C VAL A 73 10.02 7.06 10.13
N ASN A 74 9.69 7.17 11.41
CA ASN A 74 10.15 6.25 12.45
C ASN A 74 9.02 5.32 12.84
N TRP A 75 9.17 4.04 12.53
CA TRP A 75 8.16 3.00 12.74
C TRP A 75 8.56 2.05 13.86
N GLU A 76 7.58 1.64 14.64
CA GLU A 76 7.74 0.65 15.71
C GLU A 76 6.67 -0.43 15.57
N HIS A 77 7.09 -1.70 15.51
CA HIS A 77 6.19 -2.84 15.40
C HIS A 77 5.55 -3.16 16.76
N CYS A 78 4.22 -3.34 16.76
CA CYS A 78 3.43 -3.62 17.97
C CYS A 78 2.96 -5.08 18.04
N GLY A 79 3.42 -5.95 17.14
CA GLY A 79 3.01 -7.36 17.09
C GLY A 79 1.75 -7.59 16.26
N VAL A 80 0.98 -8.63 16.61
CA VAL A 80 -0.24 -9.05 15.91
C VAL A 80 -1.46 -8.39 16.56
N ALA A 81 -2.26 -7.68 15.76
CA ALA A 81 -3.51 -7.05 16.23
C ALA A 81 -4.74 -7.91 15.96
N LEU A 82 -4.87 -8.52 14.76
CA LEU A 82 -5.96 -9.41 14.41
C LEU A 82 -5.43 -10.78 14.01
N PHE A 83 -6.15 -11.81 14.43
CA PHE A 83 -5.86 -13.20 14.07
C PHE A 83 -7.15 -14.02 13.99
N PRO A 84 -7.18 -15.10 13.22
CA PRO A 84 -8.36 -15.95 13.05
C PRO A 84 -8.86 -16.53 14.37
N THR A 85 -10.16 -16.37 14.66
CA THR A 85 -10.81 -16.89 15.89
C THR A 85 -12.25 -17.32 15.66
N ARG A 86 -12.84 -16.99 14.51
CA ARG A 86 -14.23 -17.28 14.21
C ARG A 86 -14.33 -18.18 12.97
N TYR A 87 -15.49 -18.78 12.76
CA TYR A 87 -15.80 -19.53 11.55
C TYR A 87 -15.52 -18.67 10.29
N GLU A 88 -15.97 -17.41 10.30
CA GLU A 88 -15.91 -16.52 9.15
C GLU A 88 -14.49 -16.10 8.78
N ASP A 89 -13.55 -16.14 9.71
CA ASP A 89 -12.15 -15.74 9.47
C ASP A 89 -11.12 -16.84 9.73
N GLN A 90 -11.54 -18.10 9.91
CA GLN A 90 -10.63 -19.17 10.32
C GLN A 90 -9.48 -19.43 9.35
N ASN A 91 -9.63 -19.05 8.08
CA ASN A 91 -8.60 -19.21 7.07
C ASN A 91 -7.90 -17.89 6.69
N GLY A 92 -8.20 -16.81 7.39
CA GLY A 92 -7.47 -15.56 7.30
C GLY A 92 -8.31 -14.32 7.57
N CYS A 93 -7.66 -13.32 8.13
CA CYS A 93 -8.13 -11.94 8.21
C CYS A 93 -7.55 -11.19 7.01
N PHE A 94 -8.33 -11.02 5.94
CA PHE A 94 -7.90 -10.33 4.72
C PHE A 94 -7.99 -8.81 4.87
N SER A 95 -7.68 -8.08 3.81
CA SER A 95 -7.48 -6.64 3.83
C SER A 95 -8.73 -5.85 4.23
N GLY A 96 -8.50 -4.61 4.64
CA GLY A 96 -9.53 -3.71 5.06
C GLY A 96 -8.98 -2.39 5.62
N SER A 97 -9.83 -1.60 6.26
CA SER A 97 -9.53 -0.22 6.64
C SER A 97 -9.88 0.10 8.10
N ALA A 98 -9.52 1.31 8.54
CA ALA A 98 -9.83 1.83 9.86
C ALA A 98 -10.54 3.18 9.78
N VAL A 99 -11.42 3.44 10.74
CA VAL A 99 -11.99 4.77 10.99
C VAL A 99 -12.03 5.05 12.49
N GLU A 100 -12.02 6.34 12.84
CA GLU A 100 -12.24 6.80 14.21
C GLU A 100 -13.67 7.32 14.35
N HIS A 101 -14.33 6.96 15.44
CA HIS A 101 -15.61 7.53 15.85
C HIS A 101 -15.77 7.47 17.36
N ASP A 102 -16.18 8.58 17.97
CA ASP A 102 -16.39 8.71 19.42
C ASP A 102 -15.20 8.21 20.26
N GLY A 103 -13.98 8.56 19.83
CA GLY A 103 -12.76 8.21 20.54
C GLY A 103 -12.38 6.74 20.47
N LYS A 104 -13.00 5.96 19.59
CA LYS A 104 -12.69 4.54 19.32
C LYS A 104 -12.19 4.37 17.90
N MET A 105 -11.29 3.43 17.72
CA MET A 105 -10.86 2.95 16.41
C MET A 105 -11.69 1.73 16.02
N TYR A 106 -12.27 1.77 14.82
CA TYR A 106 -13.01 0.65 14.22
C TYR A 106 -12.20 0.10 13.06
N LEU A 107 -11.91 -1.19 13.09
CA LEU A 107 -11.29 -1.90 11.96
C LEU A 107 -12.36 -2.69 11.22
N TYR A 108 -12.34 -2.58 9.90
CA TYR A 108 -13.17 -3.36 8.98
C TYR A 108 -12.27 -4.22 8.14
N TYR A 109 -12.61 -5.49 7.99
CA TYR A 109 -11.77 -6.45 7.25
C TYR A 109 -12.62 -7.56 6.64
N THR A 110 -12.03 -8.30 5.72
CA THR A 110 -12.66 -9.47 5.13
C THR A 110 -12.16 -10.73 5.82
N GLY A 111 -13.05 -11.48 6.44
CA GLY A 111 -12.78 -12.83 6.93
C GLY A 111 -12.97 -13.84 5.82
N VAL A 112 -12.13 -14.88 5.81
CA VAL A 112 -12.14 -15.93 4.81
C VAL A 112 -12.34 -17.29 5.45
N HIS A 113 -13.29 -18.06 4.90
CA HIS A 113 -13.56 -19.45 5.27
C HIS A 113 -13.50 -20.35 4.03
N TYR A 114 -12.62 -21.35 4.03
CA TYR A 114 -12.49 -22.29 2.90
C TYR A 114 -13.57 -23.35 2.92
N ASP A 115 -14.26 -23.55 1.80
CA ASP A 115 -15.23 -24.66 1.64
C ASP A 115 -14.55 -26.02 1.75
N VAL A 116 -13.31 -26.11 1.31
CA VAL A 116 -12.51 -27.33 1.36
C VAL A 116 -11.10 -26.99 1.81
N VAL A 117 -10.63 -27.65 2.82
CA VAL A 117 -9.24 -27.53 3.29
C VAL A 117 -8.36 -28.46 2.44
N ASN A 118 -7.25 -27.91 1.94
CA ASN A 118 -6.21 -28.72 1.28
C ASN A 118 -5.34 -29.40 2.37
N PRO A 119 -5.36 -30.75 2.50
CA PRO A 119 -4.61 -31.44 3.56
C PRO A 119 -3.08 -31.35 3.38
N GLU A 120 -2.60 -31.09 2.16
CA GLU A 120 -1.16 -30.90 1.88
C GLU A 120 -0.68 -29.48 2.18
N ASN A 121 -1.60 -28.53 2.15
CA ASN A 121 -1.31 -27.13 2.46
C ASN A 121 -2.55 -26.40 2.96
N ILE A 122 -2.76 -26.40 4.26
CA ILE A 122 -3.93 -25.78 4.93
C ILE A 122 -4.06 -24.26 4.68
N HIS A 123 -3.02 -23.62 4.17
CA HIS A 123 -3.01 -22.19 3.86
C HIS A 123 -3.50 -21.86 2.45
N LYS A 124 -3.82 -22.88 1.64
CA LYS A 124 -4.32 -22.70 0.29
C LYS A 124 -5.66 -23.38 0.11
N ASN A 125 -6.57 -22.68 -0.54
CA ASN A 125 -7.82 -23.25 -0.97
C ASN A 125 -7.66 -23.92 -2.35
N PRO A 126 -8.06 -25.18 -2.54
CA PRO A 126 -8.11 -25.78 -3.85
C PRO A 126 -9.29 -25.18 -4.65
N ASN A 127 -9.06 -24.84 -5.91
CA ASN A 127 -10.07 -24.34 -6.84
C ASN A 127 -10.70 -22.99 -6.47
N ASP A 128 -10.06 -22.18 -5.67
CA ASP A 128 -10.50 -20.82 -5.31
C ASP A 128 -11.96 -20.77 -4.79
N ARG A 129 -12.31 -21.74 -3.90
CA ARG A 129 -13.67 -21.91 -3.35
C ARG A 129 -13.69 -21.60 -1.86
N TYR A 130 -14.08 -20.36 -1.56
CA TYR A 130 -14.18 -19.87 -0.18
C TYR A 130 -15.27 -18.79 -0.04
N GLU A 131 -15.68 -18.58 1.19
CA GLU A 131 -16.56 -17.48 1.56
C GLU A 131 -15.73 -16.25 1.96
N SER A 132 -16.19 -15.09 1.51
CA SER A 132 -15.71 -13.78 1.96
C SER A 132 -16.80 -13.09 2.76
N THR A 133 -16.54 -12.88 4.05
CA THR A 133 -17.44 -12.23 5.00
C THR A 133 -16.84 -10.90 5.44
N GLN A 134 -17.62 -9.82 5.47
CA GLN A 134 -17.11 -8.57 6.01
C GLN A 134 -17.35 -8.51 7.51
N LEU A 135 -16.29 -8.23 8.25
CA LEU A 135 -16.31 -8.15 9.72
C LEU A 135 -15.82 -6.79 10.20
N MET A 136 -16.18 -6.46 11.43
CA MET A 136 -15.64 -5.33 12.15
C MET A 136 -15.19 -5.73 13.56
N ILE A 137 -14.25 -4.95 14.10
CA ILE A 137 -13.82 -5.00 15.50
C ILE A 137 -13.44 -3.58 15.94
N CYS A 138 -13.56 -3.25 17.22
CA CYS A 138 -13.20 -1.93 17.71
C CYS A 138 -12.23 -1.97 18.88
N SER A 139 -11.48 -0.87 19.04
CA SER A 139 -10.55 -0.65 20.13
C SER A 139 -10.71 0.75 20.71
N LYS A 140 -10.54 0.91 22.01
CA LYS A 140 -10.54 2.21 22.68
C LYS A 140 -9.17 2.89 22.68
N ASP A 141 -8.11 2.11 22.58
CA ASP A 141 -6.72 2.58 22.66
C ASP A 141 -5.97 2.49 21.31
N GLY A 142 -6.51 1.77 20.32
CA GLY A 142 -5.88 1.49 19.04
C GLY A 142 -4.87 0.34 19.08
N PHE A 143 -4.68 -0.31 20.22
CA PHE A 143 -3.72 -1.39 20.43
C PHE A 143 -4.37 -2.70 20.86
N SER A 144 -5.39 -2.62 21.69
CA SER A 144 -6.05 -3.79 22.29
C SER A 144 -7.33 -4.12 21.53
N PHE A 145 -7.38 -5.29 20.90
CA PHE A 145 -8.54 -5.80 20.17
C PHE A 145 -8.98 -7.15 20.74
N ASP A 146 -10.24 -7.25 21.19
CA ASP A 146 -10.81 -8.52 21.68
C ASP A 146 -11.15 -9.43 20.50
N ASN A 147 -10.18 -10.19 20.03
CA ASN A 147 -10.32 -11.09 18.89
C ASN A 147 -11.33 -12.22 19.11
N PHE A 148 -11.67 -12.56 20.34
CA PHE A 148 -12.58 -13.67 20.66
C PHE A 148 -14.03 -13.22 20.71
N ASN A 149 -14.34 -12.08 21.35
CA ASN A 149 -15.72 -11.64 21.59
C ASN A 149 -16.08 -10.33 20.89
N GLY A 150 -15.08 -9.55 20.44
CA GLY A 150 -15.28 -8.21 19.87
C GLY A 150 -15.61 -8.18 18.40
N LYS A 151 -15.40 -9.28 17.67
CA LYS A 151 -15.65 -9.36 16.22
C LYS A 151 -17.13 -9.48 15.90
N ARG A 152 -17.60 -8.75 14.89
CA ARG A 152 -18.98 -8.79 14.39
C ARG A 152 -19.01 -8.95 12.87
N VAL A 153 -19.88 -9.83 12.40
CA VAL A 153 -20.26 -9.89 10.98
C VAL A 153 -21.13 -8.68 10.66
N ILE A 154 -20.78 -7.94 9.62
CA ILE A 154 -21.54 -6.76 9.15
C ILE A 154 -22.15 -6.96 7.77
N ILE A 155 -21.48 -7.75 6.90
CA ILE A 155 -22.02 -8.16 5.61
C ILE A 155 -21.66 -9.65 5.43
N PRO A 156 -22.69 -10.54 5.38
CA PRO A 156 -22.47 -11.98 5.17
C PRO A 156 -22.00 -12.27 3.74
N PRO A 157 -21.51 -13.48 3.46
CA PRO A 157 -21.17 -13.91 2.11
C PRO A 157 -22.39 -13.82 1.18
N PHE A 158 -22.14 -13.41 -0.06
CA PHE A 158 -23.21 -13.33 -1.06
C PHE A 158 -23.66 -14.74 -1.51
N SER A 159 -24.97 -14.95 -1.53
CA SER A 159 -25.59 -16.16 -2.06
C SER A 159 -26.03 -16.01 -3.53
N ASP A 160 -26.30 -14.77 -3.94
CA ASP A 160 -26.75 -14.42 -5.28
C ASP A 160 -25.62 -13.79 -6.09
N ARG A 161 -25.12 -14.53 -7.06
CA ARG A 161 -24.02 -14.13 -7.93
C ARG A 161 -24.38 -12.98 -8.89
N GLU A 162 -25.67 -12.69 -9.08
CA GLU A 162 -26.10 -11.50 -9.82
C GLU A 162 -25.86 -10.20 -9.02
N GLN A 163 -25.77 -10.31 -7.70
CA GLN A 163 -25.44 -9.17 -6.84
C GLN A 163 -23.93 -9.00 -6.68
N ALA A 164 -23.23 -10.07 -6.29
CA ALA A 164 -21.79 -10.07 -6.09
C ALA A 164 -21.23 -11.48 -6.00
N ASP A 165 -19.93 -11.62 -6.20
CA ASP A 165 -19.26 -12.91 -6.07
C ASP A 165 -19.07 -13.28 -4.60
N ARG A 166 -19.40 -14.53 -4.22
CA ARG A 166 -19.27 -15.06 -2.87
C ARG A 166 -17.81 -15.10 -2.40
N THR A 167 -16.91 -15.41 -3.31
CA THR A 167 -15.47 -15.53 -3.07
C THR A 167 -14.74 -14.20 -3.25
N HIS A 168 -14.99 -13.53 -4.38
CA HIS A 168 -14.27 -12.32 -4.77
C HIS A 168 -15.05 -11.04 -4.41
N THR A 169 -15.42 -10.88 -3.13
CA THR A 169 -15.98 -9.63 -2.60
C THR A 169 -15.28 -9.29 -1.29
N ARG A 170 -14.40 -8.27 -1.29
CA ARG A 170 -13.47 -8.02 -0.19
C ARG A 170 -12.96 -6.58 -0.10
N ASP A 171 -12.10 -6.34 0.89
CA ASP A 171 -11.28 -5.14 1.10
C ASP A 171 -12.14 -3.90 1.42
N PRO A 172 -12.92 -3.93 2.53
CA PRO A 172 -13.78 -2.81 2.89
C PRO A 172 -12.97 -1.54 3.20
N LYS A 173 -13.24 -0.48 2.42
CA LYS A 173 -12.79 0.89 2.73
C LYS A 173 -13.95 1.68 3.25
N VAL A 174 -13.81 2.17 4.49
CA VAL A 174 -14.83 2.96 5.19
C VAL A 174 -14.37 4.40 5.35
N TRP A 175 -15.29 5.35 5.20
CA TRP A 175 -15.04 6.77 5.46
C TRP A 175 -16.28 7.50 5.94
N ARG A 176 -16.07 8.65 6.59
CA ARG A 176 -17.13 9.57 6.95
C ARG A 176 -17.42 10.51 5.79
N GLY A 177 -18.64 10.50 5.28
CA GLY A 177 -19.16 11.52 4.38
C GLY A 177 -19.91 12.60 5.15
N LYS A 178 -20.65 13.45 4.43
CA LYS A 178 -21.36 14.58 5.01
C LYS A 178 -22.42 14.16 6.04
N ASP A 179 -23.28 13.22 5.66
CA ASP A 179 -24.46 12.86 6.46
C ASP A 179 -24.44 11.43 6.99
N ALA A 180 -23.56 10.58 6.50
CA ALA A 180 -23.48 9.16 6.82
C ALA A 180 -22.04 8.61 6.78
N TRP A 181 -21.90 7.37 7.15
CA TRP A 181 -20.72 6.55 6.89
C TRP A 181 -20.91 5.80 5.58
N TYR A 182 -19.87 5.69 4.82
CA TYR A 182 -19.84 4.98 3.55
C TYR A 182 -18.79 3.86 3.59
N MET A 183 -19.11 2.80 2.86
CA MET A 183 -18.16 1.70 2.64
C MET A 183 -18.16 1.35 1.16
N VAL A 184 -16.98 1.11 0.61
CA VAL A 184 -16.82 0.49 -0.71
C VAL A 184 -16.10 -0.84 -0.56
N LEU A 185 -16.59 -1.86 -1.28
CA LEU A 185 -15.97 -3.17 -1.43
C LEU A 185 -15.55 -3.37 -2.87
N GLY A 186 -14.42 -4.02 -3.07
CA GLY A 186 -14.06 -4.58 -4.36
C GLY A 186 -14.77 -5.91 -4.59
N SER A 187 -15.17 -6.16 -5.83
CA SER A 187 -15.88 -7.37 -6.19
C SER A 187 -15.68 -7.75 -7.66
N ARG A 188 -16.23 -8.90 -8.03
CA ARG A 188 -16.28 -9.43 -9.38
C ARG A 188 -17.73 -9.65 -9.79
N MET A 189 -18.05 -9.30 -11.02
CA MET A 189 -19.34 -9.60 -11.65
C MET A 189 -19.37 -11.04 -12.20
N LYS A 190 -20.58 -11.51 -12.52
CA LYS A 190 -20.80 -12.85 -13.12
C LYS A 190 -20.11 -13.00 -14.48
N ASP A 191 -19.97 -11.93 -15.24
CA ASP A 191 -19.35 -11.87 -16.57
C ASP A 191 -17.85 -11.57 -16.54
N ASP A 192 -17.20 -11.78 -15.38
CA ASP A 192 -15.77 -11.60 -15.16
C ASP A 192 -15.27 -10.16 -15.37
N ARG A 193 -16.09 -9.19 -14.97
CA ARG A 193 -15.68 -7.78 -14.83
C ARG A 193 -15.57 -7.39 -13.36
N GLY A 194 -14.61 -6.52 -13.05
CA GLY A 194 -14.52 -5.92 -11.72
C GLY A 194 -15.68 -4.96 -11.45
N GLN A 195 -16.10 -4.87 -10.19
CA GLN A 195 -17.12 -3.93 -9.73
C GLN A 195 -16.80 -3.40 -8.34
N LEU A 196 -17.40 -2.26 -7.99
CA LEU A 196 -17.47 -1.70 -6.65
C LEU A 196 -18.87 -1.85 -6.10
N LEU A 197 -18.97 -2.22 -4.83
CA LEU A 197 -20.22 -2.26 -4.09
C LEU A 197 -20.19 -1.17 -3.03
N PHE A 198 -21.17 -0.27 -3.06
CA PHE A 198 -21.28 0.82 -2.09
C PHE A 198 -22.37 0.55 -1.07
N TYR A 199 -22.03 0.84 0.18
CA TYR A 199 -22.92 0.73 1.33
C TYR A 199 -22.94 2.04 2.12
N ARG A 200 -24.01 2.25 2.87
CA ARG A 200 -24.20 3.37 3.79
C ARG A 200 -24.59 2.87 5.17
N SER A 201 -24.09 3.55 6.20
CA SER A 201 -24.42 3.28 7.60
C SER A 201 -24.60 4.58 8.37
N MET A 202 -25.48 4.56 9.38
CA MET A 202 -25.65 5.65 10.33
C MET A 202 -24.92 5.41 11.65
N ASP A 203 -24.54 4.16 11.95
CA ASP A 203 -24.05 3.70 13.25
C ASP A 203 -22.76 2.87 13.17
N LEU A 204 -22.17 2.70 11.97
CA LEU A 204 -20.98 1.88 11.71
C LEU A 204 -21.18 0.35 11.86
N ILE A 205 -22.39 -0.09 12.19
CA ILE A 205 -22.74 -1.50 12.45
C ILE A 205 -23.67 -2.04 11.38
N GLU A 206 -24.77 -1.32 11.12
CA GLU A 206 -25.76 -1.70 10.11
C GLU A 206 -25.43 -1.03 8.78
N TRP A 207 -25.17 -1.84 7.76
CA TRP A 207 -24.77 -1.40 6.43
C TRP A 207 -25.84 -1.72 5.40
N LYS A 208 -26.37 -0.70 4.75
CA LYS A 208 -27.40 -0.83 3.70
C LYS A 208 -26.74 -0.66 2.34
N PRO A 209 -26.99 -1.59 1.38
CA PRO A 209 -26.48 -1.43 0.02
C PRO A 209 -27.10 -0.20 -0.64
N VAL A 210 -26.31 0.57 -1.40
CA VAL A 210 -26.75 1.77 -2.11
C VAL A 210 -26.62 1.59 -3.61
N SER A 211 -25.44 1.24 -4.11
CA SER A 211 -25.18 1.13 -5.53
C SER A 211 -24.13 0.06 -5.83
N ARG A 212 -24.09 -0.32 -7.10
CA ARG A 212 -23.03 -1.14 -7.69
C ARG A 212 -22.54 -0.42 -8.93
N VAL A 213 -21.21 -0.33 -9.06
CA VAL A 213 -20.58 0.45 -10.12
C VAL A 213 -19.52 -0.43 -10.81
N THR A 214 -19.53 -0.43 -12.12
CA THR A 214 -18.52 -1.06 -12.97
C THR A 214 -18.11 -0.10 -14.08
N LYS A 215 -16.98 -0.37 -14.70
CA LYS A 215 -16.52 0.33 -15.90
C LYS A 215 -16.26 -0.71 -16.98
N GLU A 216 -16.79 -0.50 -18.18
CA GLU A 216 -16.44 -1.30 -19.34
C GLU A 216 -15.03 -0.97 -19.75
N THR A 217 -14.04 -1.79 -19.38
CA THR A 217 -12.68 -1.49 -19.76
C THR A 217 -11.66 -2.56 -19.42
N THR A 218 -10.46 -2.19 -19.72
CA THR A 218 -9.12 -2.65 -19.42
C THR A 218 -8.79 -2.81 -17.91
N LEU A 219 -9.71 -2.49 -16.97
CA LEU A 219 -9.46 -2.56 -15.51
C LEU A 219 -9.59 -3.97 -14.90
N GLY A 220 -9.45 -5.02 -15.72
CA GLY A 220 -9.38 -6.39 -15.23
C GLY A 220 -10.69 -6.97 -14.73
N TRP A 221 -10.60 -8.16 -14.15
CA TRP A 221 -11.76 -9.00 -13.82
C TRP A 221 -12.17 -8.93 -12.32
N MET A 222 -11.30 -8.47 -11.44
CA MET A 222 -11.56 -8.25 -10.01
C MET A 222 -10.89 -6.96 -9.57
N TRP A 223 -11.59 -6.16 -8.79
CA TRP A 223 -11.06 -4.91 -8.25
C TRP A 223 -10.75 -5.06 -6.77
N GLU A 224 -9.48 -5.25 -6.42
CA GLU A 224 -9.00 -5.36 -5.04
C GLU A 224 -8.68 -3.99 -4.46
N CYS A 225 -8.70 -3.90 -3.13
CA CYS A 225 -8.22 -2.77 -2.34
C CYS A 225 -8.73 -1.39 -2.83
N PRO A 226 -10.06 -1.21 -3.00
CA PRO A 226 -10.58 0.09 -3.43
C PRO A 226 -10.32 1.15 -2.34
N ASP A 227 -9.82 2.30 -2.76
CA ASP A 227 -9.62 3.46 -1.90
C ASP A 227 -10.17 4.71 -2.59
N LEU A 228 -11.34 5.17 -2.15
CA LEU A 228 -12.00 6.35 -2.65
C LEU A 228 -11.84 7.50 -1.65
N PHE A 229 -11.34 8.62 -2.12
CA PHE A 229 -11.09 9.78 -1.28
C PHE A 229 -11.12 11.10 -2.05
N ARG A 230 -11.29 12.18 -1.30
CA ARG A 230 -11.24 13.55 -1.82
C ARG A 230 -9.86 14.17 -1.58
N THR A 231 -9.39 14.92 -2.58
CA THR A 231 -8.28 15.86 -2.51
C THR A 231 -8.79 17.27 -2.80
N GLU A 232 -7.95 18.30 -2.64
CA GLU A 232 -8.32 19.67 -3.04
C GLU A 232 -8.69 19.76 -4.54
N GLY A 233 -8.04 18.95 -5.39
CA GLY A 233 -8.28 18.90 -6.83
C GLY A 233 -9.47 18.05 -7.28
N GLY A 234 -10.20 17.41 -6.35
CA GLY A 234 -11.35 16.54 -6.63
C GLY A 234 -11.20 15.12 -6.12
N ASP A 235 -12.15 14.27 -6.47
CA ASP A 235 -12.21 12.89 -6.00
C ASP A 235 -11.26 11.98 -6.77
N VAL A 236 -10.68 11.03 -6.09
CA VAL A 236 -9.74 10.04 -6.62
C VAL A 236 -10.18 8.64 -6.20
N LEU A 237 -10.11 7.71 -7.12
CA LEU A 237 -10.24 6.29 -6.86
C LEU A 237 -8.90 5.61 -7.11
N MET A 238 -8.37 4.90 -6.12
CA MET A 238 -7.27 3.95 -6.29
C MET A 238 -7.84 2.54 -6.24
N LEU A 239 -7.30 1.65 -7.07
CA LEU A 239 -7.67 0.25 -7.18
C LEU A 239 -6.43 -0.61 -7.40
N SER A 240 -6.53 -1.87 -7.03
CA SER A 240 -5.55 -2.90 -7.35
C SER A 240 -6.21 -4.01 -8.20
N PRO A 241 -6.51 -3.72 -9.48
CA PRO A 241 -7.25 -4.66 -10.30
C PRO A 241 -6.39 -5.86 -10.72
N MET A 242 -7.01 -7.03 -10.75
CA MET A 242 -6.40 -8.24 -11.26
C MET A 242 -6.59 -8.33 -12.78
N GLY A 243 -5.47 -8.40 -13.51
CA GLY A 243 -5.49 -8.58 -14.97
C GLY A 243 -5.80 -7.31 -15.75
N VAL A 244 -5.18 -6.19 -15.38
CA VAL A 244 -5.24 -4.91 -16.11
C VAL A 244 -4.79 -5.10 -17.56
N VAL A 245 -5.44 -4.43 -18.50
CA VAL A 245 -5.01 -4.34 -19.90
C VAL A 245 -4.53 -2.92 -20.18
N ASN A 246 -3.28 -2.79 -20.59
CA ASN A 246 -2.66 -1.52 -20.97
C ASN A 246 -2.10 -1.63 -22.39
N ASP A 247 -2.42 -0.67 -23.26
CA ASP A 247 -2.03 -0.68 -24.67
C ASP A 247 -2.29 -2.01 -25.39
N GLY A 248 -3.46 -2.62 -25.12
CA GLY A 248 -3.87 -3.89 -25.68
C GLY A 248 -3.14 -5.14 -25.15
N LYS A 249 -2.23 -4.96 -24.18
CA LYS A 249 -1.54 -6.07 -23.52
C LYS A 249 -2.13 -6.32 -22.13
N ARG A 250 -2.36 -7.60 -21.82
CA ARG A 250 -2.72 -7.98 -20.46
C ARG A 250 -1.50 -7.85 -19.56
N GLU A 251 -1.56 -6.92 -18.65
CA GLU A 251 -0.54 -6.72 -17.63
C GLU A 251 -0.79 -7.67 -16.44
N ALA A 252 0.23 -7.80 -15.59
CA ALA A 252 0.05 -8.42 -14.28
C ALA A 252 -0.83 -7.53 -13.39
N ASN A 253 -1.03 -7.92 -12.13
CA ASN A 253 -1.78 -7.13 -11.16
C ASN A 253 -1.00 -5.85 -10.81
N HIS A 254 -1.59 -4.69 -11.06
CA HIS A 254 -0.99 -3.37 -10.79
C HIS A 254 -1.97 -2.45 -10.08
N ALA A 255 -1.45 -1.57 -9.24
CA ALA A 255 -2.23 -0.51 -8.65
C ALA A 255 -2.45 0.63 -9.65
N VAL A 256 -3.70 1.02 -9.84
CA VAL A 256 -4.11 2.12 -10.72
C VAL A 256 -4.82 3.21 -9.92
N CYS A 257 -4.83 4.42 -10.46
CA CYS A 257 -5.62 5.53 -9.94
C CYS A 257 -6.34 6.26 -11.06
N LEU A 258 -7.51 6.77 -10.74
CA LEU A 258 -8.38 7.50 -11.66
C LEU A 258 -8.91 8.76 -10.97
N PRO A 259 -8.90 9.91 -11.64
CA PRO A 259 -9.80 11.00 -11.34
C PRO A 259 -11.24 10.51 -11.51
N ILE A 260 -12.10 10.86 -10.58
CA ILE A 260 -13.53 10.53 -10.64
C ILE A 260 -14.37 11.71 -10.17
N GLU A 261 -15.67 11.63 -10.42
CA GLU A 261 -16.68 12.42 -9.72
C GLU A 261 -17.56 11.46 -8.92
N PHE A 262 -17.66 11.69 -7.61
CA PHE A 262 -18.43 10.84 -6.70
C PHE A 262 -19.61 11.60 -6.12
N ASP A 263 -20.81 11.11 -6.34
CA ASP A 263 -22.01 11.60 -5.70
C ASP A 263 -22.32 10.80 -4.43
N GLU A 264 -22.20 11.43 -3.26
CA GLU A 264 -22.42 10.77 -1.96
C GLU A 264 -23.86 10.29 -1.76
N HIS A 265 -24.87 10.95 -2.37
CA HIS A 265 -26.27 10.59 -2.13
C HIS A 265 -26.63 9.28 -2.83
N SER A 266 -26.28 9.15 -4.09
CA SER A 266 -26.56 7.96 -4.91
C SER A 266 -25.43 6.92 -4.87
N CYS A 267 -24.25 7.27 -4.36
CA CYS A 267 -23.01 6.52 -4.50
C CYS A 267 -22.71 6.18 -5.97
N SER A 268 -22.99 7.10 -6.89
CA SER A 268 -22.63 6.97 -8.29
C SER A 268 -21.21 7.49 -8.53
N VAL A 269 -20.52 6.86 -9.47
CA VAL A 269 -19.15 7.22 -9.85
C VAL A 269 -19.13 7.53 -11.34
N GLN A 270 -18.66 8.73 -11.70
CA GLN A 270 -18.28 9.06 -13.06
C GLN A 270 -16.77 8.89 -13.17
N PHE A 271 -16.34 7.94 -14.00
CA PHE A 271 -14.92 7.66 -14.21
C PHE A 271 -14.36 8.56 -15.29
N SER A 272 -13.13 9.04 -15.11
CA SER A 272 -12.35 9.55 -16.23
C SER A 272 -12.12 8.46 -17.29
N GLU A 273 -11.83 8.86 -18.51
CA GLU A 273 -11.60 7.94 -19.62
C GLU A 273 -10.38 7.06 -19.36
N ASN A 274 -9.29 7.68 -18.91
CA ASN A 274 -7.99 7.06 -18.73
C ASN A 274 -7.67 6.85 -17.24
N PHE A 275 -6.89 5.81 -16.96
CA PHE A 275 -6.25 5.60 -15.66
C PHE A 275 -4.75 5.87 -15.76
N GLN A 276 -4.09 6.08 -14.62
CA GLN A 276 -2.63 6.02 -14.48
C GLN A 276 -2.24 4.93 -13.48
N PHE A 277 -1.04 4.38 -13.64
CA PHE A 277 -0.48 3.56 -12.58
C PHE A 277 -0.10 4.44 -11.38
N VAL A 278 -0.34 3.92 -10.18
CA VAL A 278 0.13 4.56 -8.94
C VAL A 278 1.66 4.59 -8.91
N ASP A 279 2.28 3.60 -9.54
CA ASP A 279 3.73 3.45 -9.65
C ASP A 279 4.10 2.75 -10.96
N TYR A 280 4.97 3.36 -11.73
CA TYR A 280 5.41 2.85 -13.04
C TYR A 280 6.56 1.84 -12.96
N GLY A 281 7.17 1.65 -11.77
CA GLY A 281 8.10 0.56 -11.50
C GLY A 281 7.44 -0.82 -11.44
N LEU A 282 6.10 -0.84 -11.26
CA LEU A 282 5.22 -1.99 -11.36
C LEU A 282 5.38 -3.07 -10.27
N ASP A 283 6.12 -2.78 -9.21
CA ASP A 283 6.20 -3.66 -8.04
C ASP A 283 5.18 -3.28 -6.95
N LEU A 284 4.67 -2.03 -6.98
CA LEU A 284 3.71 -1.55 -6.01
C LEU A 284 2.31 -2.15 -6.25
N TYR A 285 1.68 -2.60 -5.16
CA TYR A 285 0.32 -3.14 -5.16
C TYR A 285 -0.42 -2.75 -3.87
N ALA A 286 -1.75 -2.87 -3.88
CA ALA A 286 -2.63 -2.68 -2.73
C ALA A 286 -2.39 -1.39 -1.93
N PRO A 287 -2.28 -0.19 -2.56
CA PRO A 287 -2.08 1.05 -1.81
C PRO A 287 -3.30 1.36 -0.94
N GLN A 288 -3.05 1.91 0.24
CA GLN A 288 -4.07 2.45 1.11
C GLN A 288 -3.72 3.86 1.57
N SER A 289 -4.74 4.72 1.72
CA SER A 289 -4.53 6.11 2.11
C SER A 289 -5.26 6.50 3.39
N THR A 290 -4.71 7.53 4.04
CA THR A 290 -5.31 8.23 5.18
C THR A 290 -5.12 9.73 5.05
N VAL A 291 -5.76 10.51 5.92
CA VAL A 291 -5.44 11.93 6.10
C VAL A 291 -4.40 12.05 7.20
N ASP A 292 -3.31 12.79 6.94
CA ASP A 292 -2.29 13.06 7.94
C ASP A 292 -2.77 14.12 8.96
N LYS A 293 -1.95 14.34 9.99
CA LYS A 293 -2.26 15.34 11.03
C LYS A 293 -2.36 16.78 10.51
N ASP A 294 -1.84 17.06 9.32
CA ASP A 294 -1.81 18.38 8.67
C ASP A 294 -2.88 18.49 7.55
N GLY A 295 -3.76 17.48 7.42
CA GLY A 295 -4.86 17.47 6.46
C GLY A 295 -4.51 16.97 5.06
N ARG A 296 -3.28 16.48 4.82
CA ARG A 296 -2.87 15.94 3.51
C ARG A 296 -3.36 14.51 3.33
N ARG A 297 -3.76 14.14 2.12
CA ARG A 297 -3.99 12.73 1.76
C ARG A 297 -2.64 12.04 1.57
N VAL A 298 -2.37 11.02 2.37
CA VAL A 298 -1.12 10.25 2.34
C VAL A 298 -1.43 8.79 2.05
N MET A 299 -0.69 8.18 1.13
CA MET A 299 -0.79 6.76 0.80
C MET A 299 0.51 6.00 1.12
N ILE A 300 0.37 4.72 1.39
CA ILE A 300 1.42 3.71 1.47
C ILE A 300 0.97 2.51 0.65
N GLY A 301 1.90 1.84 -0.07
CA GLY A 301 1.61 0.66 -0.88
C GLY A 301 2.61 -0.47 -0.63
N TRP A 302 2.19 -1.70 -0.84
CA TRP A 302 3.03 -2.88 -0.72
C TRP A 302 3.98 -3.00 -1.91
N MET A 303 5.27 -3.17 -1.63
CA MET A 303 6.30 -3.49 -2.61
C MET A 303 6.46 -5.00 -2.67
N ARG A 304 5.99 -5.60 -3.77
CA ARG A 304 6.04 -7.06 -3.99
C ARG A 304 7.47 -7.52 -4.18
N MET A 305 7.86 -8.51 -3.41
CA MET A 305 9.19 -9.10 -3.46
C MET A 305 9.10 -10.56 -3.92
N PRO A 306 9.87 -11.01 -4.93
CA PRO A 306 9.87 -12.42 -5.35
C PRO A 306 10.56 -13.34 -4.34
N GLU A 307 11.56 -12.82 -3.60
CA GLU A 307 12.33 -13.58 -2.64
C GLU A 307 12.37 -12.97 -1.24
N ALA A 308 12.55 -13.81 -0.26
CA ALA A 308 12.82 -13.38 1.10
C ALA A 308 14.26 -12.90 1.25
N VAL A 309 14.45 -11.77 1.90
CA VAL A 309 15.79 -11.26 2.24
C VAL A 309 16.40 -12.17 3.30
N GLU A 310 17.57 -12.73 2.97
CA GLU A 310 18.31 -13.69 3.82
C GLU A 310 17.43 -14.87 4.32
N GLY A 311 16.39 -15.24 3.57
CA GLY A 311 15.45 -16.30 3.95
C GLY A 311 14.55 -15.97 5.16
N ARG A 312 14.59 -14.74 5.69
CA ARG A 312 13.98 -14.39 6.97
C ARG A 312 12.72 -13.55 6.86
N TRP A 313 12.65 -12.59 5.93
CA TRP A 313 11.52 -11.69 5.79
C TRP A 313 11.23 -11.35 4.34
N ARG A 314 9.98 -11.08 4.02
CA ARG A 314 9.51 -10.77 2.67
C ARG A 314 8.33 -9.81 2.69
N GLY A 315 8.45 -8.74 1.91
CA GLY A 315 7.47 -7.66 1.80
C GLY A 315 7.90 -6.42 2.59
N MET A 316 7.67 -5.26 2.00
CA MET A 316 7.94 -3.95 2.57
C MET A 316 6.97 -2.93 1.98
N PHE A 317 6.90 -1.73 2.56
CA PHE A 317 6.09 -0.65 2.03
C PHE A 317 6.96 0.44 1.38
N CYS A 318 6.39 1.11 0.38
CA CYS A 318 7.00 2.28 -0.23
C CYS A 318 7.07 3.45 0.78
N ILE A 319 7.84 4.48 0.45
CA ILE A 319 7.82 5.76 1.15
C ILE A 319 6.38 6.30 1.23
N PRO A 320 5.93 6.86 2.38
CA PRO A 320 4.65 7.57 2.46
C PRO A 320 4.59 8.71 1.44
N ARG A 321 3.53 8.71 0.60
CA ARG A 321 3.37 9.67 -0.50
C ARG A 321 2.14 10.54 -0.28
N VAL A 322 2.30 11.85 -0.41
CA VAL A 322 1.18 12.79 -0.49
C VAL A 322 0.54 12.65 -1.87
N VAL A 323 -0.78 12.46 -1.90
CA VAL A 323 -1.56 12.33 -3.14
C VAL A 323 -2.25 13.64 -3.46
N GLU A 324 -1.99 14.19 -4.63
CA GLU A 324 -2.59 15.41 -5.13
C GLU A 324 -3.20 15.19 -6.52
N ARG A 325 -4.43 15.62 -6.73
CA ARG A 325 -5.05 15.68 -8.06
C ARG A 325 -4.92 17.10 -8.63
N LYS A 326 -4.47 17.21 -9.89
CA LYS A 326 -4.47 18.47 -10.66
C LYS A 326 -5.08 18.21 -12.02
N GLY A 327 -6.35 18.57 -12.19
CA GLY A 327 -7.14 18.21 -13.35
C GLY A 327 -7.27 16.70 -13.49
N GLU A 328 -6.82 16.17 -14.64
CA GLU A 328 -6.85 14.74 -14.93
C GLU A 328 -5.58 13.99 -14.50
N HIS A 329 -4.64 14.67 -13.81
CA HIS A 329 -3.39 14.05 -13.39
C HIS A 329 -3.32 13.92 -11.86
N ILE A 330 -2.83 12.77 -11.38
CA ILE A 330 -2.62 12.48 -9.97
C ILE A 330 -1.11 12.41 -9.71
N TYR A 331 -0.65 13.25 -8.78
CA TYR A 331 0.73 13.32 -8.33
C TYR A 331 0.91 12.53 -7.06
N PHE A 332 2.04 11.83 -6.95
CA PHE A 332 2.46 11.10 -5.75
C PHE A 332 3.78 11.69 -5.24
N ARG A 333 3.71 12.63 -4.30
CA ARG A 333 4.89 13.33 -3.77
C ARG A 333 5.42 12.65 -2.53
N VAL A 334 6.71 12.70 -2.34
CA VAL A 334 7.32 12.27 -1.07
C VAL A 334 6.71 13.08 0.08
N HIS A 335 6.40 12.40 1.19
CA HIS A 335 5.87 13.10 2.37
C HIS A 335 6.94 14.05 2.95
N PRO A 336 6.59 15.30 3.35
CA PRO A 336 7.56 16.30 3.81
C PRO A 336 8.44 15.86 4.99
N ASN A 337 7.92 14.99 5.86
CA ASN A 337 8.72 14.45 6.96
C ASN A 337 9.83 13.50 6.48
N VAL A 338 9.57 12.75 5.40
CA VAL A 338 10.60 11.92 4.76
C VAL A 338 11.66 12.79 4.10
N GLU A 339 11.27 13.84 3.37
CA GLU A 339 12.23 14.79 2.79
C GLU A 339 13.13 15.40 3.87
N LYS A 340 12.56 15.80 5.00
CA LYS A 340 13.30 16.34 6.15
C LYS A 340 14.26 15.32 6.78
N ALA A 341 13.99 14.01 6.65
CA ALA A 341 14.89 13.01 7.18
C ALA A 341 16.19 12.88 6.38
N TYR A 342 16.23 13.39 5.12
CA TYR A 342 17.40 13.37 4.24
C TYR A 342 18.00 14.75 4.03
N GLN A 343 18.56 15.35 5.07
CA GLN A 343 19.14 16.69 5.02
C GLN A 343 20.67 16.72 5.13
N LYS A 344 21.28 15.67 5.66
CA LYS A 344 22.74 15.58 5.81
C LYS A 344 23.38 15.29 4.45
N GLN A 345 24.00 16.31 3.85
CA GLN A 345 24.76 16.13 2.61
C GLN A 345 25.97 15.23 2.84
N ILE A 346 26.21 14.29 1.91
CA ILE A 346 27.29 13.33 1.91
C ILE A 346 28.05 13.35 0.58
N ALA A 347 29.30 12.91 0.57
CA ALA A 347 30.11 12.87 -0.64
C ALA A 347 29.95 11.55 -1.41
N SER A 348 29.57 10.47 -0.73
CA SER A 348 29.41 9.14 -1.34
C SER A 348 28.32 8.32 -0.66
N PRO A 349 27.69 7.35 -1.37
CA PRO A 349 26.73 6.42 -0.78
C PRO A 349 27.27 5.63 0.42
N ALA A 350 28.57 5.35 0.45
CA ALA A 350 29.21 4.61 1.55
C ALA A 350 29.05 5.30 2.90
N GLU A 351 28.95 6.63 2.92
CA GLU A 351 28.76 7.41 4.15
C GLU A 351 27.36 7.26 4.75
N ALA A 352 26.36 6.88 3.94
CA ALA A 352 25.00 6.62 4.42
C ALA A 352 24.87 5.26 5.13
N GLY A 353 25.78 4.35 4.88
CA GLY A 353 25.75 2.99 5.45
C GLY A 353 24.46 2.26 5.11
N LYS A 354 23.85 1.61 6.12
CA LYS A 354 22.58 0.86 5.96
C LYS A 354 21.32 1.74 5.98
N ALA A 355 21.44 3.02 6.30
CA ALA A 355 20.30 3.91 6.44
C ALA A 355 19.69 4.35 5.11
N GLY A 356 20.35 4.03 4.00
CA GLY A 356 19.96 4.48 2.68
C GLY A 356 20.29 5.96 2.44
N TYR A 357 20.10 6.41 1.19
CA TYR A 357 20.40 7.79 0.81
C TYR A 357 19.38 8.32 -0.21
N ARG A 358 19.30 9.64 -0.32
CA ARG A 358 18.60 10.35 -1.39
C ARG A 358 19.62 10.95 -2.34
N LEU A 359 19.40 10.75 -3.64
CA LEU A 359 20.12 11.41 -4.73
C LEU A 359 19.15 12.35 -5.44
N SER A 360 19.48 13.63 -5.49
CA SER A 360 18.71 14.67 -6.17
C SER A 360 19.51 15.19 -7.36
N LEU A 361 18.97 15.12 -8.56
CA LEU A 361 19.68 15.49 -9.80
C LEU A 361 18.74 15.87 -10.94
N ASP A 362 19.32 16.52 -11.95
CA ASP A 362 18.68 16.73 -13.26
C ASP A 362 19.26 15.74 -14.28
N LEU A 363 18.40 14.94 -14.93
CA LEU A 363 18.78 13.97 -15.95
C LEU A 363 18.33 14.46 -17.32
N LYS A 364 19.28 14.87 -18.19
CA LYS A 364 18.99 15.34 -19.55
C LYS A 364 18.75 14.18 -20.51
N ALA A 365 18.10 14.46 -21.62
CA ALA A 365 17.91 13.47 -22.69
C ALA A 365 19.25 12.92 -23.19
N GLY A 366 19.37 11.59 -23.29
CA GLY A 366 20.59 10.90 -23.67
C GLY A 366 21.56 10.59 -22.52
N GLU A 367 21.33 11.13 -21.31
CA GLU A 367 22.13 10.83 -20.14
C GLU A 367 21.67 9.52 -19.45
N MET A 368 22.63 8.85 -18.80
CA MET A 368 22.45 7.60 -18.09
C MET A 368 23.14 7.65 -16.72
N LEU A 369 22.51 7.01 -15.74
CA LEU A 369 23.03 6.79 -14.41
C LEU A 369 22.97 5.30 -14.09
N ASP A 370 24.00 4.75 -13.41
CA ASP A 370 24.01 3.40 -12.87
C ASP A 370 24.23 3.51 -11.34
N ILE A 371 23.25 3.05 -10.58
CA ILE A 371 23.28 3.03 -9.11
C ILE A 371 23.45 1.59 -8.66
N GLY A 372 24.69 1.19 -8.44
CA GLY A 372 25.02 -0.13 -7.91
C GLY A 372 24.60 -1.30 -8.79
N GLY A 373 24.42 -1.09 -10.10
CA GLY A 373 23.90 -2.05 -11.07
C GLY A 373 22.45 -1.77 -11.53
N TYR A 374 21.73 -0.88 -10.86
CA TYR A 374 20.42 -0.39 -11.31
C TYR A 374 20.61 0.79 -12.26
N LYS A 375 20.13 0.66 -13.50
CA LYS A 375 20.35 1.67 -14.54
C LYS A 375 19.12 2.55 -14.71
N ILE A 376 19.36 3.83 -14.90
CA ILE A 376 18.35 4.87 -15.16
C ILE A 376 18.82 5.73 -16.34
N TRP A 377 18.00 5.92 -17.34
CA TRP A 377 18.34 6.81 -18.45
C TRP A 377 17.12 7.55 -18.96
N ARG A 378 17.39 8.66 -19.64
CA ARG A 378 16.35 9.45 -20.29
C ARG A 378 16.41 9.29 -21.80
N LYS A 379 15.30 8.82 -22.39
CA LYS A 379 15.11 8.72 -23.84
C LYS A 379 13.97 9.66 -24.26
N GLY A 380 14.33 10.79 -24.87
CA GLY A 380 13.36 11.83 -25.20
C GLY A 380 12.67 12.38 -23.96
N LYS A 381 11.37 12.20 -23.87
CA LYS A 381 10.53 12.60 -22.74
C LYS A 381 10.21 11.46 -21.74
N ARG A 382 10.91 10.32 -21.82
CA ARG A 382 10.65 9.18 -20.93
C ARG A 382 11.85 8.90 -20.05
N ILE A 383 11.59 8.56 -18.80
CA ILE A 383 12.57 7.97 -17.89
C ILE A 383 12.41 6.46 -17.96
N ILE A 384 13.51 5.76 -18.21
CA ILE A 384 13.55 4.32 -18.35
C ILE A 384 14.48 3.76 -17.30
N THR A 385 14.13 2.62 -16.74
CA THR A 385 14.92 1.92 -15.72
C THR A 385 15.17 0.46 -16.10
N ASP A 386 16.29 -0.10 -15.63
CA ASP A 386 16.65 -1.51 -15.82
C ASP A 386 17.30 -2.05 -14.55
N ARG A 387 16.70 -3.07 -13.98
CA ARG A 387 17.20 -3.77 -12.78
C ARG A 387 17.82 -5.14 -13.05
N THR A 388 18.05 -5.50 -14.30
CA THR A 388 18.51 -6.85 -14.69
C THR A 388 19.72 -7.31 -13.88
N ALA A 389 20.70 -6.44 -13.65
CA ALA A 389 21.93 -6.79 -12.92
C ALA A 389 21.72 -7.00 -11.42
N VAL A 390 20.66 -6.47 -10.83
CA VAL A 390 20.34 -6.51 -9.40
C VAL A 390 19.02 -7.21 -9.08
N PHE A 391 18.51 -8.02 -10.02
CA PHE A 391 17.24 -8.75 -9.88
C PHE A 391 17.25 -10.07 -10.68
N ALA A 392 18.38 -10.58 -11.05
CA ALA A 392 18.66 -11.51 -12.15
C ALA A 392 18.10 -12.94 -12.04
N ALA A 393 17.31 -13.31 -11.05
CA ALA A 393 16.84 -14.70 -10.88
C ALA A 393 15.34 -14.88 -11.12
N HIS A 394 14.64 -13.90 -11.73
CA HIS A 394 13.17 -13.87 -11.75
C HIS A 394 12.58 -13.56 -13.14
N ASP A 395 12.74 -14.50 -14.06
CA ASP A 395 12.34 -14.38 -15.48
C ASP A 395 10.85 -13.99 -15.69
N SER A 396 9.97 -14.27 -14.70
CA SER A 396 8.56 -13.90 -14.77
C SER A 396 8.27 -12.45 -14.37
N TRP A 397 9.28 -11.71 -13.90
CA TRP A 397 9.15 -10.33 -13.47
C TRP A 397 9.68 -9.37 -14.53
N ARG A 398 9.08 -8.19 -14.58
CA ARG A 398 9.53 -7.14 -15.50
C ARG A 398 10.88 -6.59 -15.03
N MET A 399 11.88 -6.57 -15.94
CA MET A 399 13.22 -6.05 -15.68
C MET A 399 13.34 -4.57 -15.99
N GLN A 400 12.62 -4.09 -16.99
CA GLN A 400 12.61 -2.70 -17.40
C GLN A 400 11.25 -2.07 -17.18
N ALA A 401 11.26 -0.80 -16.77
CA ALA A 401 10.09 0.03 -16.60
C ALA A 401 10.33 1.40 -17.23
N GLU A 402 9.23 2.06 -17.62
CA GLU A 402 9.31 3.40 -18.19
C GLU A 402 8.11 4.25 -17.76
N THR A 403 8.33 5.57 -17.69
CA THR A 403 7.25 6.53 -17.48
C THR A 403 6.48 6.75 -18.79
N PRO A 404 5.23 7.25 -18.74
CA PRO A 404 4.68 8.03 -19.84
C PRO A 404 5.57 9.22 -20.19
N GLU A 405 5.23 9.96 -21.25
CA GLU A 405 5.96 11.19 -21.55
C GLU A 405 5.81 12.20 -20.41
N ILE A 406 6.94 12.59 -19.82
CA ILE A 406 6.99 13.65 -18.81
C ILE A 406 6.66 15.00 -19.48
N ARG A 407 5.97 15.87 -18.76
CA ARG A 407 5.54 17.18 -19.27
C ARG A 407 6.75 18.09 -19.51
N GLU A 408 7.12 18.82 -18.48
CA GLU A 408 8.29 19.71 -18.49
C GLU A 408 9.19 19.38 -17.30
N GLY A 409 10.49 19.66 -17.43
CA GLY A 409 11.46 19.37 -16.40
C GLY A 409 12.27 18.09 -16.67
N ASN A 410 13.17 17.82 -15.77
CA ASN A 410 14.12 16.71 -15.85
C ASN A 410 14.65 16.31 -14.46
N HIS A 411 13.99 16.81 -13.42
CA HIS A 411 14.42 16.59 -12.05
C HIS A 411 14.02 15.21 -11.55
N LEU A 412 14.97 14.52 -10.91
CA LEU A 412 14.77 13.24 -10.24
C LEU A 412 15.19 13.34 -8.79
N ASP A 413 14.30 12.92 -7.88
CA ASP A 413 14.64 12.56 -6.52
C ASP A 413 14.62 11.05 -6.40
N ILE A 414 15.74 10.45 -6.08
CA ILE A 414 15.94 9.00 -6.03
C ILE A 414 16.27 8.60 -4.61
N TYR A 415 15.41 7.80 -4.02
CA TYR A 415 15.60 7.23 -2.67
C TYR A 415 16.08 5.79 -2.80
N VAL A 416 17.22 5.50 -2.21
CA VAL A 416 17.90 4.20 -2.31
C VAL A 416 17.99 3.58 -0.92
N ASP A 417 17.35 2.43 -0.77
CA ASP A 417 17.51 1.52 0.37
C ASP A 417 18.18 0.22 -0.13
N GLN A 418 18.53 -0.69 0.76
CA GLN A 418 19.19 -1.95 0.45
C GLN A 418 18.42 -2.82 -0.55
N ASN A 419 17.08 -2.80 -0.49
CA ASN A 419 16.21 -3.63 -1.30
C ASN A 419 15.17 -2.86 -2.12
N LEU A 420 15.26 -1.52 -2.17
CA LEU A 420 14.29 -0.70 -2.88
C LEU A 420 14.94 0.55 -3.43
N ILE A 421 14.62 0.88 -4.67
CA ILE A 421 14.89 2.19 -5.28
C ILE A 421 13.55 2.82 -5.65
N GLU A 422 13.31 4.05 -5.19
CA GLU A 422 12.13 4.84 -5.56
C GLU A 422 12.56 6.13 -6.26
N ILE A 423 12.09 6.36 -7.48
CA ILE A 423 12.42 7.50 -8.33
C ILE A 423 11.18 8.38 -8.47
N TYR A 424 11.28 9.60 -7.98
CA TYR A 424 10.23 10.62 -8.11
C TYR A 424 10.62 11.59 -9.23
N VAL A 425 9.90 11.56 -10.32
CA VAL A 425 10.14 12.41 -11.49
C VAL A 425 9.38 13.72 -11.32
N ASN A 426 10.03 14.87 -11.51
CA ASN A 426 9.41 16.20 -11.45
C ASN A 426 8.53 16.38 -10.19
N ASN A 427 9.06 16.04 -9.04
CA ASN A 427 8.34 16.11 -7.77
C ASN A 427 7.03 15.28 -7.77
N GLY A 428 7.10 14.03 -8.23
CA GLY A 428 6.01 13.07 -8.17
C GLY A 428 4.98 13.15 -9.30
N GLU A 429 5.34 13.77 -10.46
CA GLU A 429 4.56 13.65 -11.70
C GLU A 429 4.38 12.18 -12.08
N TYR A 430 5.47 11.41 -12.02
CA TYR A 430 5.49 9.96 -12.09
C TYR A 430 6.45 9.39 -11.06
N VAL A 431 6.18 8.17 -10.61
CA VAL A 431 7.05 7.44 -9.69
C VAL A 431 7.38 6.09 -10.29
N LEU A 432 8.66 5.66 -10.16
CA LEU A 432 9.10 4.32 -10.50
C LEU A 432 9.81 3.73 -9.29
N SER A 433 9.19 2.71 -8.70
CA SER A 433 9.75 1.98 -7.56
C SER A 433 10.08 0.56 -7.96
N SER A 434 11.27 0.13 -7.63
CA SER A 434 11.80 -1.18 -8.01
C SER A 434 12.44 -1.88 -6.83
N VAL A 435 11.97 -3.07 -6.53
CA VAL A 435 12.65 -3.99 -5.62
C VAL A 435 13.95 -4.46 -6.29
N VAL A 436 15.01 -4.50 -5.51
CA VAL A 436 16.37 -4.84 -5.96
C VAL A 436 17.06 -5.72 -4.92
N TYR A 437 18.05 -6.47 -5.37
CA TYR A 437 18.89 -7.31 -4.52
C TYR A 437 20.37 -7.13 -4.88
N GLY A 438 21.20 -6.91 -3.87
CA GLY A 438 22.66 -6.85 -4.08
C GLY A 438 23.17 -5.57 -4.76
N LEU A 439 22.53 -4.40 -4.50
CA LEU A 439 23.08 -3.11 -4.92
C LEU A 439 24.51 -2.92 -4.38
N SER A 440 25.43 -2.49 -5.24
CA SER A 440 26.72 -1.97 -4.78
C SER A 440 26.59 -0.49 -4.37
N THR A 441 27.61 0.02 -3.69
CA THR A 441 27.65 1.45 -3.27
C THR A 441 28.21 2.36 -4.37
N GLU A 442 28.51 1.83 -5.55
CA GLU A 442 29.09 2.59 -6.65
C GLU A 442 28.02 3.31 -7.47
N ILE A 443 28.26 4.56 -7.82
CA ILE A 443 27.45 5.32 -8.77
C ILE A 443 28.30 5.63 -9.99
N LYS A 444 27.83 5.21 -11.18
CA LYS A 444 28.48 5.48 -12.48
C LYS A 444 27.61 6.37 -13.36
N GLY A 445 28.24 7.16 -14.23
CA GLY A 445 27.54 8.07 -15.14
C GLY A 445 27.08 9.32 -14.40
N LYS A 446 27.95 10.31 -14.30
CA LYS A 446 27.59 11.60 -13.66
C LYS A 446 26.80 12.45 -14.65
N PRO A 447 25.55 12.81 -14.36
CA PRO A 447 24.79 13.78 -15.16
C PRO A 447 25.51 15.12 -15.25
N SER A 448 25.31 15.84 -16.34
CA SER A 448 25.95 17.14 -16.58
C SER A 448 25.39 18.27 -15.73
N GLY A 449 24.24 18.06 -15.08
CA GLY A 449 23.58 19.01 -14.20
C GLY A 449 24.07 18.95 -12.74
N THR A 450 23.41 19.73 -11.89
CA THR A 450 23.61 19.67 -10.43
C THR A 450 23.13 18.33 -9.90
N TRP A 451 23.92 17.74 -9.01
CA TRP A 451 23.51 16.55 -8.27
C TRP A 451 23.98 16.62 -6.83
N CYS A 452 23.12 16.16 -5.91
CA CYS A 452 23.42 16.15 -4.48
C CYS A 452 23.02 14.82 -3.86
N LEU A 453 23.87 14.33 -2.94
CA LEU A 453 23.61 13.14 -2.13
C LEU A 453 23.28 13.56 -0.70
N TYR A 454 22.29 12.91 -0.12
CA TYR A 454 21.89 13.15 1.28
C TYR A 454 21.71 11.82 2.00
N ALA A 455 22.31 11.70 3.19
CA ALA A 455 22.01 10.59 4.09
C ALA A 455 20.79 10.92 4.95
N ALA A 456 20.09 9.88 5.37
CA ALA A 456 19.11 10.02 6.44
C ALA A 456 19.85 10.36 7.76
N GLU A 457 19.40 11.40 8.46
CA GLU A 457 19.95 11.73 9.75
C GLU A 457 19.73 10.58 10.74
N SER A 458 20.80 10.13 11.38
CA SER A 458 20.66 9.18 12.50
C SER A 458 19.95 9.92 13.65
N ASN A 459 18.87 9.35 14.20
CA ASN A 459 18.34 9.85 15.47
C ASN A 459 19.47 9.76 16.52
N MET A 460 19.93 10.92 17.00
CA MET A 460 20.74 10.99 18.22
C MET A 460 19.91 10.60 19.44
#